data_929502269a1015b9ceacae138f4653f7
#
_entry.id   929502269a1015b9ceacae138f4653f7
#
_cell.length_a   1.000
_cell.length_b   1.000
_cell.length_c   1.000
_cell.angle_alpha   90.00
_cell.angle_beta   90.00
_cell.angle_gamma   90.00
#
_symmetry.space_group_name_H-M   'P 1'
#
loop_
_entity.id
_entity.type
_entity.pdbx_description
1 polymer ?
#
loop_
_entity_poly.entity_id
_entity_poly.type
_entity_poly.pdbx_seq_one_letter_code
_entity_poly.pdbx_strand_id
1 'polypeptide(L)'
;AVVAPVWNVIYSLGLLTGIGGSVIFSAWRGSSTCGDGGENQYFTAAVIGSVLLAVLAWLGLLFFERPLLTFFGADESLLALAQRYLVPIKYVFPFFLFNQMLSSFLRNDDDPGLATLGVLSGGIFNVFGDYFFVFPCDMGIYGAGLATAIGSVISFLVLMTHFLRRRNTLRLVRVERLPRKLWEITVSGFS
;
A
#
# COMPACT_ATOMS: atom_id res chain seq x y z
N ALA A 1 -3.18 -7.75 -18.65
CA ALA A 1 -4.61 -7.47 -18.48
C ALA A 1 -5.20 -8.25 -17.29
N VAL A 2 -4.98 -9.58 -17.18
CA VAL A 2 -5.61 -10.47 -16.17
C VAL A 2 -5.22 -10.13 -14.71
N VAL A 3 -4.03 -9.63 -14.48
CA VAL A 3 -3.54 -9.24 -13.13
C VAL A 3 -3.99 -7.83 -12.71
N ALA A 4 -4.44 -7.00 -13.67
CA ALA A 4 -4.86 -5.62 -13.38
C ALA A 4 -5.97 -5.50 -12.32
N PRO A 5 -7.01 -6.35 -12.30
CA PRO A 5 -8.02 -6.30 -11.24
C PRO A 5 -7.46 -6.55 -9.84
N VAL A 6 -6.47 -7.44 -9.72
CA VAL A 6 -5.78 -7.70 -8.44
C VAL A 6 -5.09 -6.42 -7.96
N TRP A 7 -4.38 -5.73 -8.85
CA TRP A 7 -3.75 -4.44 -8.56
C TRP A 7 -4.76 -3.37 -8.16
N ASN A 8 -5.88 -3.27 -8.88
CA ASN A 8 -6.93 -2.29 -8.57
C ASN A 8 -7.50 -2.51 -7.16
N VAL A 9 -7.73 -3.76 -6.76
CA VAL A 9 -8.19 -4.07 -5.39
C VAL A 9 -7.15 -3.64 -4.36
N ILE A 10 -5.86 -3.98 -4.57
CA ILE A 10 -4.78 -3.60 -3.64
C ILE A 10 -4.70 -2.09 -3.48
N TYR A 11 -4.67 -1.35 -4.60
CA TYR A 11 -4.61 0.11 -4.58
C TYR A 11 -5.84 0.74 -3.93
N SER A 12 -7.03 0.24 -4.25
CA SER A 12 -8.29 0.75 -3.67
C SER A 12 -8.33 0.56 -2.15
N LEU A 13 -7.91 -0.60 -1.64
CA LEU A 13 -7.85 -0.84 -0.20
C LEU A 13 -6.82 0.05 0.51
N GLY A 14 -5.66 0.25 -0.12
CA GLY A 14 -4.63 1.15 0.40
C GLY A 14 -5.07 2.62 0.39
N LEU A 15 -5.77 3.06 -0.66
CA LEU A 15 -6.33 4.40 -0.74
C LEU A 15 -7.47 4.61 0.25
N LEU A 16 -8.34 3.62 0.44
CA LEU A 16 -9.44 3.69 1.40
C LEU A 16 -8.94 4.04 2.81
N THR A 17 -7.94 3.32 3.30
CA THR A 17 -7.34 3.59 4.62
C THR A 17 -6.46 4.84 4.62
N GLY A 18 -5.75 5.07 3.53
CA GLY A 18 -4.84 6.21 3.37
C GLY A 18 -5.59 7.53 3.28
N ILE A 19 -6.48 7.70 2.31
CA ILE A 19 -7.25 8.93 2.11
C ILE A 19 -8.21 9.13 3.27
N GLY A 20 -9.03 8.11 3.59
CA GLY A 20 -10.00 8.22 4.68
C GLY A 20 -9.37 8.60 6.00
N GLY A 21 -8.26 7.96 6.36
CA GLY A 21 -7.53 8.26 7.59
C GLY A 21 -6.84 9.62 7.58
N SER A 22 -6.16 9.97 6.48
CA SER A 22 -5.37 11.20 6.39
C SER A 22 -6.24 12.47 6.30
N VAL A 23 -7.42 12.39 5.68
CA VAL A 23 -8.39 13.50 5.64
C VAL A 23 -8.89 13.82 7.05
N ILE A 24 -9.30 12.81 7.82
CA ILE A 24 -9.75 13.01 9.19
C ILE A 24 -8.58 13.49 10.06
N PHE A 25 -7.38 12.92 9.90
CA PHE A 25 -6.17 13.38 10.57
C PHE A 25 -5.92 14.87 10.35
N SER A 26 -5.99 15.35 9.11
CA SER A 26 -5.80 16.76 8.75
C SER A 26 -6.90 17.65 9.32
N ALA A 27 -8.16 17.20 9.29
CA ALA A 27 -9.28 17.94 9.85
C ALA A 27 -9.13 18.14 11.37
N TRP A 28 -8.71 17.11 12.09
CA TRP A 28 -8.42 17.19 13.52
C TRP A 28 -7.22 18.10 13.81
N ARG A 29 -6.16 18.03 13.02
CA ARG A 29 -4.98 18.89 13.16
C ARG A 29 -5.31 20.37 12.93
N GLY A 30 -6.23 20.67 12.01
CA GLY A 30 -6.68 22.04 11.74
C GLY A 30 -7.71 22.60 12.74
N SER A 31 -8.33 21.76 13.56
CA SER A 31 -9.28 22.20 14.57
C SER A 31 -8.55 22.73 15.82
N SER A 32 -9.09 23.79 16.44
CA SER A 32 -8.51 24.49 17.60
C SER A 32 -8.43 23.65 18.89
N THR A 33 -8.88 22.41 18.86
CA THR A 33 -8.79 21.41 19.93
C THR A 33 -7.46 20.64 19.90
N CYS A 34 -6.47 21.13 19.18
CA CYS A 34 -5.13 20.55 19.03
C CYS A 34 -4.39 20.55 20.37
N GLY A 35 -4.33 19.41 21.03
CA GLY A 35 -3.61 19.24 22.32
C GLY A 35 -3.69 17.81 22.85
N ASP A 36 -4.72 17.05 22.48
CA ASP A 36 -4.98 15.73 23.06
C ASP A 36 -4.45 14.55 22.25
N GLY A 37 -3.68 14.78 21.15
CA GLY A 37 -3.16 13.69 20.28
C GLY A 37 -4.26 12.89 19.58
N GLY A 38 -5.47 13.45 19.47
CA GLY A 38 -6.63 12.81 18.85
C GLY A 38 -6.42 12.47 17.38
N GLU A 39 -5.67 13.29 16.65
CA GLU A 39 -5.30 13.09 15.26
C GLU A 39 -4.48 11.82 15.07
N ASN A 40 -3.54 11.52 15.97
CA ASN A 40 -2.68 10.34 15.90
C ASN A 40 -3.43 9.03 16.18
N GLN A 41 -4.60 9.08 16.80
CA GLN A 41 -5.46 7.92 16.94
C GLN A 41 -6.01 7.47 15.57
N TYR A 42 -6.28 8.41 14.65
CA TYR A 42 -6.70 8.09 13.28
C TYR A 42 -5.56 7.54 12.44
N PHE A 43 -4.33 8.05 12.62
CA PHE A 43 -3.15 7.44 12.01
C PHE A 43 -2.97 5.98 12.48
N THR A 44 -3.02 5.75 13.79
CA THR A 44 -2.89 4.39 14.36
C THR A 44 -4.05 3.48 13.92
N ALA A 45 -5.28 3.99 13.88
CA ALA A 45 -6.43 3.23 13.39
C ALA A 45 -6.29 2.87 11.90
N ALA A 46 -5.77 3.80 11.08
CA ALA A 46 -5.48 3.53 9.66
C ALA A 46 -4.39 2.46 9.49
N VAL A 47 -3.33 2.50 10.30
CA VAL A 47 -2.29 1.46 10.31
C VAL A 47 -2.89 0.10 10.65
N ILE A 48 -3.68 0.00 11.72
CA ILE A 48 -4.33 -1.25 12.12
C ILE A 48 -5.30 -1.72 11.03
N GLY A 49 -6.11 -0.82 10.46
CA GLY A 49 -7.01 -1.13 9.35
C GLY A 49 -6.28 -1.64 8.12
N SER A 50 -5.14 -1.01 7.78
CA SER A 50 -4.29 -1.44 6.67
C SER A 50 -3.67 -2.82 6.92
N VAL A 51 -3.24 -3.13 8.15
CA VAL A 51 -2.74 -4.47 8.53
C VAL A 51 -3.85 -5.50 8.33
N LEU A 52 -5.05 -5.23 8.87
CA LEU A 52 -6.17 -6.17 8.75
C LEU A 52 -6.57 -6.41 7.29
N LEU A 53 -6.71 -5.35 6.50
CA LEU A 53 -7.04 -5.46 5.08
C LEU A 53 -5.92 -6.13 4.28
N ALA A 54 -4.65 -5.83 4.60
CA ALA A 54 -3.51 -6.47 3.95
C ALA A 54 -3.47 -7.96 4.22
N VAL A 55 -3.70 -8.39 5.47
CA VAL A 55 -3.75 -9.81 5.83
C VAL A 55 -4.93 -10.51 5.16
N LEU A 56 -6.12 -9.92 5.18
CA LEU A 56 -7.31 -10.48 4.53
C LEU A 56 -7.13 -10.62 3.02
N ALA A 57 -6.65 -9.56 2.36
CA ALA A 57 -6.42 -9.59 0.92
C ALA A 57 -5.27 -10.54 0.53
N TRP A 58 -4.22 -10.62 1.35
CA TRP A 58 -3.13 -11.56 1.17
C TRP A 58 -3.58 -13.02 1.29
N LEU A 59 -4.37 -13.34 2.31
CA LEU A 59 -4.98 -14.66 2.46
C LEU A 59 -5.92 -14.94 1.29
N GLY A 60 -6.73 -13.96 0.88
CA GLY A 60 -7.58 -14.09 -0.30
C GLY A 60 -6.77 -14.42 -1.57
N LEU A 61 -5.65 -13.75 -1.78
CA LEU A 61 -4.78 -14.03 -2.91
C LEU A 61 -4.13 -15.43 -2.81
N LEU A 62 -3.71 -15.85 -1.61
CA LEU A 62 -3.08 -17.17 -1.42
C LEU A 62 -4.04 -18.32 -1.68
N PHE A 63 -5.29 -18.22 -1.20
CA PHE A 63 -6.25 -19.32 -1.30
C PHE A 63 -7.09 -19.28 -2.58
N PHE A 64 -7.35 -18.09 -3.12
CA PHE A 64 -8.26 -17.88 -4.25
C PHE A 64 -7.56 -17.36 -5.51
N GLU A 65 -6.22 -17.43 -5.60
CA GLU A 65 -5.47 -16.95 -6.76
C GLU A 65 -5.98 -17.52 -8.08
N ARG A 66 -6.07 -18.85 -8.18
CA ARG A 66 -6.50 -19.53 -9.41
C ARG A 66 -7.95 -19.19 -9.79
N PRO A 67 -8.94 -19.32 -8.90
CA PRO A 67 -10.30 -18.88 -9.18
C PRO A 67 -10.41 -17.41 -9.58
N LEU A 68 -9.66 -16.52 -8.92
CA LEU A 68 -9.63 -15.09 -9.22
C LEU A 68 -9.10 -14.82 -10.63
N LEU A 69 -7.94 -15.37 -10.98
CA LEU A 69 -7.35 -15.17 -12.29
C LEU A 69 -8.23 -15.74 -13.41
N THR A 70 -8.82 -16.92 -13.20
CA THR A 70 -9.74 -17.53 -14.16
C THR A 70 -11.03 -16.70 -14.32
N PHE A 71 -11.58 -16.19 -13.22
CA PHE A 71 -12.75 -15.30 -13.26
C PHE A 71 -12.48 -14.02 -14.10
N PHE A 72 -11.25 -13.50 -14.05
CA PHE A 72 -10.83 -12.35 -14.86
C PHE A 72 -10.34 -12.72 -16.27
N GLY A 73 -10.61 -13.95 -16.73
CA GLY A 73 -10.39 -14.36 -18.11
C GLY A 73 -9.01 -14.95 -18.41
N ALA A 74 -8.31 -15.49 -17.39
CA ALA A 74 -7.10 -16.27 -17.65
C ALA A 74 -7.46 -17.63 -18.25
N ASP A 75 -6.95 -17.90 -19.45
CA ASP A 75 -6.85 -19.26 -20.00
C ASP A 75 -5.66 -20.01 -19.35
N GLU A 76 -5.51 -21.29 -19.62
CA GLU A 76 -4.46 -22.13 -19.00
C GLU A 76 -3.05 -21.58 -19.24
N SER A 77 -2.78 -20.99 -20.40
CA SER A 77 -1.47 -20.42 -20.74
C SER A 77 -1.18 -19.13 -20.01
N LEU A 78 -2.15 -18.23 -19.96
CA LEU A 78 -2.08 -16.97 -19.21
C LEU A 78 -2.08 -17.20 -17.70
N LEU A 79 -2.80 -18.21 -17.22
CA LEU A 79 -2.85 -18.56 -15.80
C LEU A 79 -1.46 -18.91 -15.28
N ALA A 80 -0.73 -19.78 -16.01
CA ALA A 80 0.64 -20.17 -15.63
C ALA A 80 1.60 -18.97 -15.58
N LEU A 81 1.50 -18.07 -16.56
CA LEU A 81 2.31 -16.85 -16.62
C LEU A 81 1.95 -15.87 -15.48
N ALA A 82 0.66 -15.65 -15.24
CA ALA A 82 0.19 -14.75 -14.19
C ALA A 82 0.60 -15.27 -12.79
N GLN A 83 0.47 -16.56 -12.54
CA GLN A 83 0.91 -17.17 -11.29
C GLN A 83 2.42 -17.00 -11.10
N ARG A 84 3.22 -17.25 -12.13
CA ARG A 84 4.68 -17.08 -12.06
C ARG A 84 5.09 -15.63 -11.79
N TYR A 85 4.36 -14.65 -12.36
CA TYR A 85 4.54 -13.23 -12.05
C TYR A 85 4.20 -12.89 -10.61
N LEU A 86 3.12 -13.48 -10.07
CA LEU A 86 2.64 -13.18 -8.72
C LEU A 86 3.46 -13.83 -7.60
N VAL A 87 4.30 -14.84 -7.91
CA VAL A 87 5.12 -15.51 -6.87
C VAL A 87 5.91 -14.53 -6.00
N PRO A 88 6.78 -13.66 -6.54
CA PRO A 88 7.54 -12.72 -5.70
C PRO A 88 6.65 -11.65 -5.05
N ILE A 89 5.56 -11.26 -5.71
CA ILE A 89 4.62 -10.25 -5.24
C ILE A 89 3.88 -10.70 -3.98
N LYS A 90 3.53 -11.97 -3.89
CA LYS A 90 2.85 -12.54 -2.70
C LYS A 90 3.62 -12.32 -1.41
N TYR A 91 4.95 -12.36 -1.44
CA TYR A 91 5.79 -12.18 -0.24
C TYR A 91 5.81 -10.72 0.24
N VAL A 92 5.61 -9.77 -0.65
CA VAL A 92 5.68 -8.33 -0.35
C VAL A 92 4.32 -7.64 -0.45
N PHE A 93 3.26 -8.41 -0.61
CA PHE A 93 1.91 -7.92 -0.81
C PHE A 93 1.48 -6.80 0.17
N PRO A 94 1.72 -6.91 1.49
CA PRO A 94 1.35 -5.87 2.45
C PRO A 94 2.02 -4.52 2.16
N PHE A 95 3.24 -4.51 1.61
CA PHE A 95 3.96 -3.26 1.32
C PHE A 95 3.23 -2.38 0.31
N PHE A 96 2.49 -2.95 -0.63
CA PHE A 96 1.72 -2.17 -1.61
C PHE A 96 0.60 -1.36 -0.94
N LEU A 97 -0.15 -1.96 0.00
CA LEU A 97 -1.16 -1.25 0.76
C LEU A 97 -0.53 -0.17 1.65
N PHE A 98 0.55 -0.53 2.36
CA PHE A 98 1.24 0.41 3.23
C PHE A 98 1.84 1.60 2.47
N ASN A 99 2.37 1.38 1.27
CA ASN A 99 2.88 2.46 0.42
C ASN A 99 1.78 3.47 0.09
N GLN A 100 0.58 3.03 -0.24
CA GLN A 100 -0.55 3.92 -0.53
C GLN A 100 -1.02 4.66 0.71
N MET A 101 -1.19 3.95 1.82
CA MET A 101 -1.61 4.55 3.09
C MET A 101 -0.58 5.58 3.58
N LEU A 102 0.72 5.21 3.67
CA LEU A 102 1.77 6.11 4.12
C LEU A 102 1.91 7.32 3.20
N SER A 103 1.90 7.13 1.87
CA SER A 103 1.98 8.24 0.92
C SER A 103 0.87 9.27 1.14
N SER A 104 -0.35 8.82 1.46
CA SER A 104 -1.48 9.70 1.77
C SER A 104 -1.26 10.48 3.06
N PHE A 105 -0.78 9.83 4.12
CA PHE A 105 -0.49 10.49 5.39
C PHE A 105 0.68 11.46 5.29
N LEU A 106 1.77 11.11 4.60
CA LEU A 106 2.92 11.99 4.43
C LEU A 106 2.57 13.28 3.69
N ARG A 107 1.66 13.22 2.72
CA ARG A 107 1.16 14.43 2.03
C ARG A 107 0.43 15.37 2.97
N ASN A 108 -0.23 14.83 3.98
CA ASN A 108 -0.97 15.57 4.99
C ASN A 108 -0.12 15.89 6.25
N ASP A 109 1.07 15.30 6.37
CA ASP A 109 2.06 15.58 7.41
C ASP A 109 3.22 16.45 6.92
N ASP A 110 2.91 17.41 6.03
CA ASP A 110 3.83 18.44 5.51
C ASP A 110 5.07 17.89 4.76
N ASP A 111 5.01 16.64 4.25
CA ASP A 111 6.11 16.06 3.47
C ASP A 111 5.64 15.42 2.13
N PRO A 112 4.91 16.18 1.27
CA PRO A 112 4.44 15.66 -0.02
C PRO A 112 5.59 15.32 -0.97
N GLY A 113 6.74 15.99 -0.79
CA GLY A 113 7.96 15.71 -1.57
C GLY A 113 8.48 14.30 -1.32
N LEU A 114 8.52 13.86 -0.06
CA LEU A 114 8.94 12.50 0.28
C LEU A 114 7.92 11.45 -0.19
N ALA A 115 6.62 11.74 -0.11
CA ALA A 115 5.60 10.87 -0.66
C ALA A 115 5.80 10.63 -2.16
N THR A 116 6.12 11.69 -2.91
CA THR A 116 6.44 11.61 -4.35
C THR A 116 7.73 10.85 -4.60
N LEU A 117 8.79 11.13 -3.83
CA LEU A 117 10.08 10.42 -3.94
C LEU A 117 9.93 8.92 -3.66
N GLY A 118 9.11 8.54 -2.68
CA GLY A 118 8.83 7.13 -2.39
C GLY A 118 8.24 6.41 -3.61
N VAL A 119 7.21 6.99 -4.23
CA VAL A 119 6.57 6.41 -5.42
C VAL A 119 7.54 6.37 -6.61
N LEU A 120 8.27 7.46 -6.86
CA LEU A 120 9.21 7.55 -7.97
C LEU A 120 10.38 6.58 -7.82
N SER A 121 10.96 6.46 -6.62
CA SER A 121 12.09 5.56 -6.39
C SER A 121 11.75 4.09 -6.69
N GLY A 122 10.59 3.63 -6.25
CA GLY A 122 10.11 2.29 -6.57
C GLY A 122 9.80 2.10 -8.05
N GLY A 123 9.18 3.09 -8.69
CA GLY A 123 8.87 3.05 -10.13
C GLY A 123 10.12 3.06 -11.01
N ILE A 124 11.10 3.90 -10.68
CA ILE A 124 12.39 3.95 -11.38
C ILE A 124 13.10 2.60 -11.24
N PHE A 125 13.18 2.08 -10.01
CA PHE A 125 13.78 0.76 -9.80
C PHE A 125 13.04 -0.33 -10.59
N ASN A 126 11.71 -0.29 -10.62
CA ASN A 126 10.92 -1.27 -11.36
C ASN A 126 11.29 -1.29 -12.84
N VAL A 127 11.38 -0.12 -13.50
CA VAL A 127 11.77 -0.04 -14.92
C VAL A 127 13.16 -0.63 -15.18
N PHE A 128 14.17 -0.26 -14.38
CA PHE A 128 15.52 -0.81 -14.53
C PHE A 128 15.60 -2.27 -14.11
N GLY A 129 14.90 -2.66 -13.06
CA GLY A 129 14.83 -4.02 -12.56
C GLY A 129 14.16 -4.96 -13.54
N ASP A 130 13.07 -4.53 -14.18
CA ASP A 130 12.42 -5.30 -15.25
C ASP A 130 13.40 -5.62 -16.37
N TYR A 131 14.11 -4.61 -16.87
CA TYR A 131 15.12 -4.83 -17.90
C TYR A 131 16.20 -5.80 -17.43
N PHE A 132 16.75 -5.59 -16.23
CA PHE A 132 17.87 -6.38 -15.71
C PHE A 132 17.48 -7.84 -15.42
N PHE A 133 16.36 -8.07 -14.74
CA PHE A 133 15.95 -9.43 -14.37
C PHE A 133 15.37 -10.21 -15.54
N VAL A 134 14.67 -9.54 -16.46
CA VAL A 134 14.06 -10.22 -17.61
C VAL A 134 15.12 -10.62 -18.66
N PHE A 135 16.04 -9.71 -19.02
CA PHE A 135 16.99 -9.94 -20.11
C PHE A 135 18.35 -10.46 -19.62
N PRO A 136 19.18 -9.72 -18.87
CA PRO A 136 20.48 -10.22 -18.44
C PRO A 136 20.42 -11.45 -17.54
N CYS A 137 19.42 -11.53 -16.65
CA CYS A 137 19.26 -12.66 -15.73
C CYS A 137 18.40 -13.81 -16.31
N ASP A 138 17.80 -13.62 -17.48
CA ASP A 138 16.94 -14.60 -18.17
C ASP A 138 15.81 -15.18 -17.26
N MET A 139 15.29 -14.36 -16.33
CA MET A 139 14.25 -14.78 -15.39
C MET A 139 12.83 -14.69 -15.99
N GLY A 140 12.69 -14.08 -17.17
CA GLY A 140 11.41 -13.90 -17.86
C GLY A 140 10.37 -13.18 -16.99
N ILE A 141 9.13 -13.65 -17.00
CA ILE A 141 8.00 -13.03 -16.30
C ILE A 141 8.16 -13.03 -14.76
N TYR A 142 8.88 -14.01 -14.21
CA TYR A 142 9.21 -14.04 -12.79
C TYR A 142 10.12 -12.86 -12.41
N GLY A 143 11.08 -12.52 -13.27
CA GLY A 143 11.97 -11.37 -13.09
C GLY A 143 11.21 -10.06 -13.05
N ALA A 144 10.20 -9.88 -13.90
CA ALA A 144 9.32 -8.71 -13.88
C ALA A 144 8.53 -8.62 -12.55
N GLY A 145 7.99 -9.74 -12.07
CA GLY A 145 7.36 -9.79 -10.76
C GLY A 145 8.32 -9.46 -9.62
N LEU A 146 9.57 -9.92 -9.71
CA LEU A 146 10.61 -9.65 -8.71
C LEU A 146 11.01 -8.16 -8.70
N ALA A 147 11.17 -7.53 -9.87
CA ALA A 147 11.44 -6.10 -9.95
C ALA A 147 10.31 -5.27 -9.31
N THR A 148 9.07 -5.64 -9.58
CA THR A 148 7.90 -5.01 -8.97
C THR A 148 7.90 -5.18 -7.44
N ALA A 149 8.21 -6.37 -6.96
CA ALA A 149 8.29 -6.67 -5.54
C ALA A 149 9.38 -5.84 -4.85
N ILE A 150 10.59 -5.81 -5.38
CA ILE A 150 11.71 -5.05 -4.83
C ILE A 150 11.41 -3.54 -4.90
N GLY A 151 10.85 -3.05 -6.01
CA GLY A 151 10.45 -1.66 -6.16
C GLY A 151 9.46 -1.21 -5.07
N SER A 152 8.50 -2.07 -4.69
CA SER A 152 7.57 -1.76 -3.61
C SER A 152 8.24 -1.68 -2.24
N VAL A 153 9.22 -2.53 -1.97
CA VAL A 153 10.01 -2.48 -0.74
C VAL A 153 10.88 -1.22 -0.69
N ILE A 154 11.50 -0.84 -1.81
CA ILE A 154 12.28 0.41 -1.91
C ILE A 154 11.37 1.61 -1.62
N SER A 155 10.20 1.69 -2.27
CA SER A 155 9.20 2.72 -1.97
C SER A 155 8.89 2.81 -0.48
N PHE A 156 8.59 1.66 0.13
CA PHE A 156 8.29 1.58 1.56
C PHE A 156 9.43 2.11 2.42
N LEU A 157 10.67 1.67 2.16
CA LEU A 157 11.85 2.12 2.92
C LEU A 157 12.07 3.63 2.78
N VAL A 158 11.89 4.18 1.59
CA VAL A 158 11.97 5.64 1.36
C VAL A 158 10.90 6.37 2.17
N LEU A 159 9.65 5.92 2.14
CA LEU A 159 8.56 6.52 2.92
C LEU A 159 8.83 6.42 4.43
N MET A 160 9.38 5.31 4.90
CA MET A 160 9.74 5.11 6.31
C MET A 160 10.80 6.11 6.81
N THR A 161 11.61 6.70 5.92
CA THR A 161 12.55 7.77 6.33
C THR A 161 11.87 9.01 6.89
N HIS A 162 10.55 9.21 6.63
CA HIS A 162 9.77 10.27 7.26
C HIS A 162 9.83 10.23 8.78
N PHE A 163 9.76 9.03 9.36
CA PHE A 163 9.78 8.85 10.82
C PHE A 163 11.12 9.20 11.46
N LEU A 164 12.19 9.32 10.66
CA LEU A 164 13.50 9.78 11.10
C LEU A 164 13.64 11.30 10.98
N ARG A 165 12.72 11.97 10.31
CA ARG A 165 12.77 13.42 10.08
C ARG A 165 12.20 14.18 11.28
N ARG A 166 12.74 15.37 11.55
CA ARG A 166 12.25 16.26 12.62
C ARG A 166 10.85 16.82 12.37
N ARG A 167 10.37 16.77 11.12
CA ARG A 167 9.02 17.24 10.72
C ARG A 167 7.93 16.23 11.02
N ASN A 168 8.28 14.99 11.31
CA ASN A 168 7.32 13.92 11.57
C ASN A 168 6.45 14.24 12.80
N THR A 169 5.15 14.29 12.60
CA THR A 169 4.15 14.40 13.67
C THR A 169 3.34 13.11 13.87
N LEU A 170 3.50 12.15 12.95
CA LEU A 170 2.81 10.86 13.01
C LEU A 170 3.36 9.99 14.15
N ARG A 171 2.51 9.60 15.06
CA ARG A 171 2.88 8.74 16.20
C ARG A 171 1.87 7.64 16.39
N LEU A 172 2.36 6.45 16.72
CA LEU A 172 1.49 5.35 17.15
C LEU A 172 1.06 5.59 18.58
N VAL A 173 -0.24 5.74 18.78
CA VAL A 173 -0.85 5.99 20.08
C VAL A 173 -1.96 4.97 20.35
N ARG A 174 -2.36 4.83 21.63
CA ARG A 174 -3.48 3.96 21.97
C ARG A 174 -4.76 4.51 21.36
N VAL A 175 -5.48 3.66 20.62
CA VAL A 175 -6.74 4.04 19.97
C VAL A 175 -7.91 3.74 20.88
N GLU A 176 -8.71 4.76 21.16
CA GLU A 176 -9.98 4.60 21.84
C GLU A 176 -11.09 4.33 20.80
N ARG A 177 -11.98 3.37 21.11
CA ARG A 177 -13.11 3.01 20.23
C ARG A 177 -12.68 2.67 18.80
N LEU A 178 -11.68 1.81 18.64
CA LEU A 178 -11.12 1.40 17.34
C LEU A 178 -12.18 1.07 16.28
N PRO A 179 -13.25 0.28 16.54
CA PRO A 179 -14.25 -0.05 15.50
C PRO A 179 -14.95 1.20 14.95
N ARG A 180 -15.24 2.18 15.80
CA ARG A 180 -15.85 3.44 15.37
C ARG A 180 -14.92 4.24 14.46
N LYS A 181 -13.65 4.36 14.83
CA LYS A 181 -12.66 5.08 14.02
C LYS A 181 -12.40 4.40 12.68
N LEU A 182 -12.35 3.07 12.65
CA LEU A 182 -12.26 2.32 11.40
C LEU A 182 -13.48 2.57 10.51
N TRP A 183 -14.68 2.65 11.08
CA TRP A 183 -15.88 2.99 10.33
C TRP A 183 -15.83 4.43 9.79
N GLU A 184 -15.43 5.40 10.58
CA GLU A 184 -15.25 6.80 10.16
C GLU A 184 -14.22 6.92 9.03
N ILE A 185 -13.09 6.21 9.11
CA ILE A 185 -12.07 6.14 8.06
C ILE A 185 -12.66 5.55 6.77
N THR A 186 -13.41 4.46 6.90
CA THR A 186 -14.02 3.80 5.74
C THR A 186 -15.02 4.72 5.05
N VAL A 187 -15.91 5.36 5.80
CA VAL A 187 -16.88 6.31 5.25
C VAL A 187 -16.19 7.49 4.58
N SER A 188 -15.17 8.07 5.22
CA SER A 188 -14.40 9.18 4.65
C SER A 188 -13.60 8.77 3.40
N GLY A 189 -13.17 7.53 3.31
CA GLY A 189 -12.44 7.03 2.14
C GLY A 189 -13.32 6.72 0.93
N PHE A 190 -14.65 6.61 1.13
CA PHE A 190 -15.63 6.44 0.04
C PHE A 190 -16.26 7.77 -0.43
N SER A 191 -16.03 8.86 0.28
CA SER A 191 -16.54 10.21 -0.06
C SER A 191 -15.64 10.94 -1.03
#